data_b4a8a33c94054d1b69b077fda2ab1a44
#
_entry.id   b4a8a33c94054d1b69b077fda2ab1a44
#
_cell.length_a   1.000
_cell.length_b   1.000
_cell.length_c   1.000
_cell.angle_alpha   90.00
_cell.angle_beta   90.00
_cell.angle_gamma   90.00
#
_symmetry.space_group_name_H-M   'P 1'
#
loop_
_entity.id
_entity.type
_entity.pdbx_description
1 polymer ?
#
loop_
_entity_poly.entity_id
_entity_poly.type
_entity_poly.pdbx_seq_one_letter_code
_entity_poly.pdbx_strand_id
1 'polypeptide(L)'
;MMQGMTRSLASLGRIFGPLAIAVSLLAGAAGAGACAAGKAKIPAGTAQPDNFLYERGTEALNKKKWMTAREYFQTIVETYPQSTHRADAKLGVGDSLLGEGTAASQIQAIQEFREFLSFFPTHARADYAQYKLAMAHYYQMAKPERDQTETREAIREFDIFFERYPNSKLRPEAEKFDRETRDRLSESEYRVGLFYHRARWYPGAIDRFQQVLKNDPKFTNRDAVYFYLSEALVKMNRPAEAVPQLTKLVEEFEVSEFLDDAHKLLTEIKNAPVQPASTPKADGEKEKQKPEAEKPKPAKQDPAVTVKPKTNP
;
A
#
# COMPACT_ATOMS: atom_id res chain seq x y z
N MET A 1 -30.55 52.25 33.75
CA MET A 1 -29.53 53.02 34.55
C MET A 1 -28.27 52.89 33.77
N MET A 2 -27.98 53.86 32.94
CA MET A 2 -27.13 55.04 33.20
C MET A 2 -25.68 54.65 33.10
N GLN A 3 -25.09 55.10 32.05
CA GLN A 3 -24.11 56.18 31.85
C GLN A 3 -22.69 55.64 31.87
N GLY A 4 -21.76 55.89 31.00
CA GLY A 4 -21.59 57.05 30.14
C GLY A 4 -20.12 57.48 30.15
N MET A 5 -19.70 58.07 29.07
CA MET A 5 -18.62 59.05 28.92
C MET A 5 -17.26 58.47 28.47
N THR A 6 -16.93 58.56 27.18
CA THR A 6 -16.48 59.67 26.31
C THR A 6 -15.36 60.60 26.86
N ARG A 7 -14.41 60.85 25.92
CA ARG A 7 -13.45 62.00 25.80
C ARG A 7 -12.02 61.60 26.10
N SER A 8 -11.01 62.10 25.43
CA SER A 8 -10.89 63.17 24.43
C SER A 8 -9.47 63.18 23.83
N LEU A 9 -9.39 63.53 22.62
CA LEU A 9 -8.31 64.12 21.83
C LEU A 9 -7.30 65.08 22.54
N ALA A 10 -6.05 65.08 22.12
CA ALA A 10 -5.23 66.23 21.67
C ALA A 10 -3.77 65.87 21.69
N SER A 11 -3.04 65.79 20.63
CA SER A 11 -2.51 66.80 19.71
C SER A 11 -1.10 67.29 20.13
N LEU A 12 -0.32 67.43 19.07
CA LEU A 12 0.91 68.27 18.87
C LEU A 12 2.24 67.70 19.25
N GLY A 13 3.12 67.76 18.25
CA GLY A 13 4.52 67.99 18.40
C GLY A 13 5.39 67.46 17.26
N ARG A 14 5.43 68.18 16.11
CA ARG A 14 6.48 68.09 15.08
C ARG A 14 7.78 68.56 15.67
N ILE A 15 8.86 67.77 15.56
CA ILE A 15 10.22 68.29 15.44
C ILE A 15 10.97 67.41 14.44
N PHE A 16 11.42 68.08 13.38
CA PHE A 16 12.31 67.59 12.34
C PHE A 16 13.74 67.46 12.87
N GLY A 17 14.42 66.37 12.56
CA GLY A 17 15.85 66.23 12.67
C GLY A 17 16.36 65.13 11.74
N PRO A 18 17.22 65.45 10.75
CA PRO A 18 17.78 64.43 9.87
C PRO A 18 18.98 63.77 10.56
N LEU A 19 18.86 62.48 10.84
CA LEU A 19 20.04 61.74 11.32
C LEU A 19 20.36 60.62 10.32
N ALA A 20 21.59 60.73 9.88
CA ALA A 20 22.31 59.94 8.91
C ALA A 20 21.97 58.42 8.96
N ILE A 21 21.62 57.90 7.78
CA ILE A 21 21.52 56.43 7.51
C ILE A 21 22.96 55.94 7.34
N ALA A 22 23.53 55.36 8.38
CA ALA A 22 24.71 54.52 8.28
C ALA A 22 24.24 53.14 7.77
N VAL A 23 24.41 52.90 6.48
CA VAL A 23 24.26 51.61 5.86
C VAL A 23 25.41 50.72 6.30
N SER A 24 25.22 49.97 7.37
CA SER A 24 26.11 48.88 7.72
C SER A 24 25.76 47.66 6.86
N LEU A 25 26.46 47.47 5.75
CA LEU A 25 26.55 46.26 4.99
C LEU A 25 27.21 45.17 5.86
N LEU A 26 26.48 44.53 6.75
CA LEU A 26 26.87 43.23 7.26
C LEU A 26 26.57 42.21 6.17
N ALA A 27 27.60 41.84 5.41
CA ALA A 27 27.62 40.64 4.60
C ALA A 27 27.48 39.41 5.49
N GLY A 28 26.22 39.07 5.80
CA GLY A 28 25.87 37.78 6.35
C GLY A 28 26.07 36.73 5.28
N ALA A 29 27.24 36.11 5.25
CA ALA A 29 27.41 34.82 4.58
C ALA A 29 26.55 33.78 5.29
N ALA A 30 25.24 33.78 4.96
CA ALA A 30 24.39 32.65 5.25
C ALA A 30 24.95 31.51 4.41
N GLY A 31 25.84 30.74 5.03
CA GLY A 31 26.24 29.43 4.50
C GLY A 31 25.01 28.62 4.28
N ALA A 32 24.53 28.51 3.04
CA ALA A 32 23.71 27.43 2.59
C ALA A 32 24.53 26.16 2.85
N GLY A 33 24.40 25.62 4.04
CA GLY A 33 24.78 24.26 4.34
C GLY A 33 23.91 23.34 3.47
N ALA A 34 24.24 23.25 2.17
CA ALA A 34 23.88 22.13 1.39
C ALA A 34 24.36 20.94 2.22
N CYS A 35 23.42 20.10 2.69
CA CYS A 35 23.72 18.77 3.14
C CYS A 35 24.32 18.03 1.94
N ALA A 36 25.60 18.24 1.70
CA ALA A 36 26.39 17.40 0.84
C ALA A 36 26.36 16.04 1.55
N ALA A 37 25.53 15.11 1.05
CA ALA A 37 25.64 13.72 1.39
C ALA A 37 27.14 13.38 1.29
N GLY A 38 27.74 13.04 2.44
CA GLY A 38 29.19 12.92 2.51
C GLY A 38 29.58 11.73 1.67
N LYS A 39 30.28 12.00 0.55
CA LYS A 39 30.82 10.91 -0.26
C LYS A 39 31.68 10.03 0.65
N ALA A 40 31.43 8.70 0.55
CA ALA A 40 32.15 7.70 1.32
C ALA A 40 33.67 7.93 1.21
N LYS A 41 34.35 8.17 2.34
CA LYS A 41 35.79 8.48 2.34
C LYS A 41 36.60 7.19 2.14
N ILE A 42 37.26 7.11 1.02
CA ILE A 42 38.20 6.02 0.70
C ILE A 42 39.58 6.46 1.15
N PRO A 43 40.34 5.66 1.93
CA PRO A 43 41.74 5.98 2.27
C PRO A 43 42.60 6.10 1.02
N ALA A 44 43.53 7.10 1.02
CA ALA A 44 44.46 7.26 -0.07
C ALA A 44 45.35 5.99 -0.23
N GLY A 45 45.51 5.53 -1.47
CA GLY A 45 46.32 4.35 -1.77
C GLY A 45 45.60 3.01 -1.65
N THR A 46 44.27 3.00 -1.49
CA THR A 46 43.48 1.76 -1.49
C THR A 46 43.57 1.08 -2.86
N ALA A 47 44.13 -0.14 -2.91
CA ALA A 47 44.35 -0.88 -4.17
C ALA A 47 43.05 -1.32 -4.86
N GLN A 48 42.01 -1.62 -4.09
CA GLN A 48 40.68 -2.04 -4.56
C GLN A 48 39.61 -1.22 -3.84
N PRO A 49 39.34 -0.02 -4.30
CA PRO A 49 38.42 0.90 -3.60
C PRO A 49 36.97 0.41 -3.60
N ASP A 50 36.53 -0.29 -4.64
CA ASP A 50 35.20 -0.88 -4.75
C ASP A 50 34.98 -2.03 -3.75
N ASN A 51 35.99 -2.90 -3.55
CA ASN A 51 35.94 -3.94 -2.54
C ASN A 51 35.87 -3.35 -1.12
N PHE A 52 36.73 -2.35 -0.83
CA PHE A 52 36.70 -1.63 0.45
C PHE A 52 35.32 -1.02 0.72
N LEU A 53 34.72 -0.36 -0.27
CA LEU A 53 33.40 0.24 -0.15
C LEU A 53 32.33 -0.82 0.10
N TYR A 54 32.41 -1.96 -0.59
CA TYR A 54 31.47 -3.07 -0.42
C TYR A 54 31.54 -3.68 0.99
N GLU A 55 32.72 -3.92 1.50
CA GLU A 55 32.93 -4.43 2.87
C GLU A 55 32.39 -3.43 3.91
N ARG A 56 32.68 -2.13 3.76
CA ARG A 56 32.15 -1.10 4.66
C ARG A 56 30.67 -0.92 4.57
N GLY A 57 30.09 -0.99 3.37
CA GLY A 57 28.65 -0.97 3.15
C GLY A 57 27.97 -2.14 3.84
N THR A 58 28.51 -3.33 3.68
CA THR A 58 28.01 -4.55 4.32
C THR A 58 28.11 -4.50 5.84
N GLU A 59 29.23 -4.01 6.37
CA GLU A 59 29.41 -3.80 7.82
C GLU A 59 28.37 -2.81 8.37
N ALA A 60 28.14 -1.71 7.66
CA ALA A 60 27.17 -0.70 8.05
C ALA A 60 25.73 -1.24 7.99
N LEU A 61 25.40 -2.02 6.95
CA LEU A 61 24.11 -2.68 6.78
C LEU A 61 23.81 -3.61 7.96
N ASN A 62 24.78 -4.47 8.31
CA ASN A 62 24.69 -5.41 9.43
C ASN A 62 24.50 -4.69 10.79
N LYS A 63 25.10 -3.49 10.92
CA LYS A 63 24.94 -2.63 12.10
C LYS A 63 23.69 -1.75 12.04
N LYS A 64 22.81 -1.96 11.04
CA LYS A 64 21.58 -1.17 10.81
C LYS A 64 21.84 0.34 10.65
N LYS A 65 23.04 0.72 10.18
CA LYS A 65 23.40 2.09 9.84
C LYS A 65 23.00 2.37 8.38
N TRP A 66 21.69 2.43 8.15
CA TRP A 66 21.07 2.39 6.83
C TRP A 66 21.61 3.48 5.88
N MET A 67 21.65 4.75 6.31
CA MET A 67 22.19 5.85 5.51
C MET A 67 23.64 5.61 5.12
N THR A 68 24.48 5.24 6.10
CA THR A 68 25.91 4.98 5.87
C THR A 68 26.12 3.80 4.91
N ALA A 69 25.34 2.71 5.08
CA ALA A 69 25.40 1.58 4.16
C ALA A 69 25.04 1.99 2.74
N ARG A 70 23.96 2.75 2.58
CA ARG A 70 23.49 3.26 1.29
C ARG A 70 24.55 4.14 0.61
N GLU A 71 25.19 5.05 1.33
CA GLU A 71 26.26 5.90 0.78
C GLU A 71 27.43 5.07 0.20
N TYR A 72 27.88 4.03 0.90
CA TYR A 72 28.93 3.14 0.42
C TYR A 72 28.51 2.39 -0.84
N PHE A 73 27.33 1.79 -0.83
CA PHE A 73 26.82 1.01 -1.97
C PHE A 73 26.51 1.89 -3.17
N GLN A 74 25.92 3.07 -2.99
CA GLN A 74 25.67 4.03 -4.08
C GLN A 74 26.99 4.49 -4.73
N THR A 75 28.03 4.72 -3.93
CA THR A 75 29.34 5.08 -4.46
C THR A 75 29.89 3.98 -5.40
N ILE A 76 29.66 2.71 -5.09
CA ILE A 76 30.06 1.61 -5.99
C ILE A 76 29.23 1.66 -7.28
N VAL A 77 27.92 1.75 -7.18
CA VAL A 77 26.99 1.71 -8.32
C VAL A 77 27.28 2.86 -9.30
N GLU A 78 27.57 4.07 -8.77
CA GLU A 78 27.77 5.29 -9.55
C GLU A 78 29.21 5.45 -10.08
N THR A 79 30.20 5.10 -9.25
CA THR A 79 31.62 5.43 -9.55
C THR A 79 32.38 4.25 -10.15
N TYR A 80 31.97 3.02 -9.86
CA TYR A 80 32.66 1.81 -10.30
C TYR A 80 31.75 0.89 -11.16
N PRO A 81 31.36 1.32 -12.37
CA PRO A 81 30.39 0.57 -13.21
C PRO A 81 30.89 -0.80 -13.65
N GLN A 82 32.22 -1.02 -13.62
CA GLN A 82 32.85 -2.31 -13.97
C GLN A 82 33.14 -3.19 -12.74
N SER A 83 32.77 -2.74 -11.54
CA SER A 83 32.97 -3.52 -10.32
C SER A 83 32.16 -4.81 -10.34
N THR A 84 32.79 -5.91 -9.93
CA THR A 84 32.11 -7.21 -9.70
C THR A 84 31.06 -7.11 -8.58
N HIS A 85 31.22 -6.14 -7.68
CA HIS A 85 30.29 -5.87 -6.59
C HIS A 85 29.10 -5.00 -6.97
N ARG A 86 29.05 -4.48 -8.21
CA ARG A 86 28.03 -3.51 -8.62
C ARG A 86 26.59 -4.06 -8.45
N ALA A 87 26.35 -5.29 -8.83
CA ALA A 87 25.03 -5.92 -8.68
C ALA A 87 24.66 -6.06 -7.20
N ASP A 88 25.56 -6.62 -6.39
CA ASP A 88 25.31 -6.78 -4.95
C ASP A 88 25.23 -5.45 -4.21
N ALA A 89 25.99 -4.44 -4.63
CA ALA A 89 25.86 -3.09 -4.09
C ALA A 89 24.49 -2.47 -4.38
N LYS A 90 23.94 -2.69 -5.59
CA LYS A 90 22.57 -2.23 -5.92
C LYS A 90 21.53 -2.90 -5.03
N LEU A 91 21.66 -4.21 -4.74
CA LEU A 91 20.83 -4.87 -3.74
C LEU A 91 21.02 -4.26 -2.34
N GLY A 92 22.25 -3.95 -1.96
CA GLY A 92 22.56 -3.30 -0.68
C GLY A 92 21.94 -1.93 -0.52
N VAL A 93 21.81 -1.14 -1.62
CA VAL A 93 21.03 0.12 -1.63
C VAL A 93 19.57 -0.16 -1.31
N GLY A 94 18.94 -1.10 -2.02
CA GLY A 94 17.55 -1.51 -1.78
C GLY A 94 17.32 -2.01 -0.35
N ASP A 95 18.22 -2.86 0.17
CA ASP A 95 18.15 -3.39 1.54
C ASP A 95 18.29 -2.27 2.59
N SER A 96 19.15 -1.29 2.34
CA SER A 96 19.32 -0.14 3.23
C SER A 96 18.07 0.73 3.28
N LEU A 97 17.43 0.95 2.14
CA LEU A 97 16.18 1.70 2.03
C LEU A 97 15.03 0.95 2.71
N LEU A 98 14.94 -0.34 2.51
CA LEU A 98 13.90 -1.17 3.13
C LEU A 98 14.08 -1.23 4.65
N GLY A 99 15.34 -1.33 5.12
CA GLY A 99 15.69 -1.34 6.54
C GLY A 99 15.40 -0.02 7.26
N GLU A 100 15.48 1.12 6.57
CA GLU A 100 15.11 2.44 7.10
C GLU A 100 13.62 2.52 7.45
N GLY A 101 12.75 1.82 6.71
CA GLY A 101 11.37 1.55 7.09
C GLY A 101 10.41 2.73 6.98
N THR A 102 10.81 3.88 6.42
CA THR A 102 9.90 4.99 6.14
C THR A 102 9.12 4.73 4.85
N ALA A 103 7.90 5.27 4.71
CA ALA A 103 7.13 5.14 3.48
C ALA A 103 7.91 5.62 2.25
N ALA A 104 8.64 6.73 2.39
CA ALA A 104 9.46 7.27 1.30
C ALA A 104 10.61 6.34 0.92
N SER A 105 11.32 5.76 1.90
CA SER A 105 12.42 4.82 1.63
C SER A 105 11.91 3.49 1.06
N GLN A 106 10.74 3.03 1.48
CA GLN A 106 10.13 1.82 0.92
C GLN A 106 9.75 2.00 -0.57
N ILE A 107 9.23 3.17 -0.97
CA ILE A 107 8.96 3.48 -2.38
C ILE A 107 10.27 3.49 -3.19
N GLN A 108 11.34 4.06 -2.63
CA GLN A 108 12.65 4.03 -3.28
C GLN A 108 13.21 2.60 -3.38
N ALA A 109 13.02 1.77 -2.33
CA ALA A 109 13.43 0.37 -2.35
C ALA A 109 12.75 -0.43 -3.47
N ILE A 110 11.44 -0.22 -3.69
CA ILE A 110 10.71 -0.82 -4.81
C ILE A 110 11.40 -0.48 -6.14
N GLN A 111 11.77 0.78 -6.35
CA GLN A 111 12.43 1.20 -7.56
C GLN A 111 13.81 0.53 -7.72
N GLU A 112 14.61 0.48 -6.66
CA GLU A 112 15.94 -0.14 -6.68
C GLU A 112 15.89 -1.63 -7.01
N PHE A 113 14.95 -2.39 -6.41
CA PHE A 113 14.79 -3.81 -6.72
C PHE A 113 14.24 -4.06 -8.13
N ARG A 114 13.33 -3.22 -8.64
CA ARG A 114 12.87 -3.29 -10.05
C ARG A 114 13.99 -3.03 -11.03
N GLU A 115 14.80 -2.01 -10.78
CA GLU A 115 15.97 -1.72 -11.61
C GLU A 115 17.00 -2.86 -11.54
N PHE A 116 17.23 -3.43 -10.36
CA PHE A 116 18.10 -4.58 -10.25
C PHE A 116 17.62 -5.74 -11.15
N LEU A 117 16.35 -6.09 -11.06
CA LEU A 117 15.76 -7.17 -11.87
C LEU A 117 15.81 -6.88 -13.38
N SER A 118 15.73 -5.59 -13.76
CA SER A 118 15.85 -5.16 -15.16
C SER A 118 17.28 -5.25 -15.69
N PHE A 119 18.28 -4.81 -14.87
CA PHE A 119 19.68 -4.79 -15.30
C PHE A 119 20.40 -6.12 -15.10
N PHE A 120 19.98 -6.92 -14.13
CA PHE A 120 20.62 -8.17 -13.74
C PHE A 120 19.64 -9.37 -13.66
N PRO A 121 18.85 -9.64 -14.72
CA PRO A 121 17.75 -10.62 -14.65
C PRO A 121 18.23 -12.08 -14.41
N THR A 122 19.48 -12.40 -14.76
CA THR A 122 20.08 -13.73 -14.60
C THR A 122 21.06 -13.82 -13.43
N HIS A 123 21.13 -12.79 -12.60
CA HIS A 123 22.02 -12.78 -11.44
C HIS A 123 21.62 -13.85 -10.43
N ALA A 124 22.61 -14.45 -9.75
CA ALA A 124 22.37 -15.51 -8.76
C ALA A 124 21.45 -15.09 -7.60
N ARG A 125 21.29 -13.79 -7.35
CA ARG A 125 20.41 -13.23 -6.32
C ARG A 125 19.17 -12.54 -6.90
N ALA A 126 18.77 -12.89 -8.12
CA ALA A 126 17.56 -12.32 -8.71
C ALA A 126 16.28 -12.77 -7.98
N ASP A 127 16.27 -13.98 -7.44
CA ASP A 127 15.23 -14.49 -6.55
C ASP A 127 15.10 -13.64 -5.27
N TYR A 128 16.24 -13.30 -4.66
CA TYR A 128 16.28 -12.41 -3.50
C TYR A 128 15.72 -11.03 -3.83
N ALA A 129 16.10 -10.43 -4.97
CA ALA A 129 15.60 -9.13 -5.39
C ALA A 129 14.07 -9.14 -5.59
N GLN A 130 13.53 -10.18 -6.24
CA GLN A 130 12.09 -10.34 -6.46
C GLN A 130 11.34 -10.51 -5.12
N TYR A 131 11.87 -11.32 -4.23
CA TYR A 131 11.31 -11.47 -2.89
C TYR A 131 11.31 -10.14 -2.12
N LYS A 132 12.41 -9.38 -2.15
CA LYS A 132 12.51 -8.07 -1.50
C LYS A 132 11.59 -7.02 -2.12
N LEU A 133 11.36 -7.09 -3.43
CA LEU A 133 10.38 -6.26 -4.11
C LEU A 133 8.96 -6.53 -3.59
N ALA A 134 8.57 -7.80 -3.47
CA ALA A 134 7.28 -8.19 -2.88
C ALA A 134 7.17 -7.72 -1.42
N MET A 135 8.24 -7.89 -0.63
CA MET A 135 8.29 -7.43 0.76
C MET A 135 8.20 -5.91 0.89
N ALA A 136 8.74 -5.14 -0.05
CA ALA A 136 8.63 -3.68 -0.03
C ALA A 136 7.17 -3.22 -0.19
N HIS A 137 6.39 -3.88 -1.03
CA HIS A 137 4.94 -3.68 -1.14
C HIS A 137 4.21 -4.19 0.12
N TYR A 138 4.58 -5.37 0.64
CA TYR A 138 4.01 -5.93 1.87
C TYR A 138 4.10 -4.96 3.06
N TYR A 139 5.24 -4.31 3.26
CA TYR A 139 5.41 -3.34 4.35
C TYR A 139 4.59 -2.06 4.18
N GLN A 140 4.12 -1.77 2.98
CA GLN A 140 3.24 -0.63 2.70
C GLN A 140 1.75 -0.98 2.76
N MET A 141 1.40 -2.26 2.98
CA MET A 141 0.00 -2.66 3.08
C MET A 141 -0.74 -1.88 4.15
N ALA A 142 -1.87 -1.33 3.78
CA ALA A 142 -2.76 -0.65 4.71
C ALA A 142 -3.62 -1.63 5.52
N LYS A 143 -4.37 -1.11 6.49
CA LYS A 143 -5.41 -1.89 7.20
C LYS A 143 -6.50 -2.32 6.21
N PRO A 144 -7.25 -3.41 6.50
CA PRO A 144 -8.28 -3.93 5.60
C PRO A 144 -9.35 -2.91 5.17
N GLU A 145 -9.62 -1.90 6.00
CA GLU A 145 -10.64 -0.86 5.72
C GLU A 145 -10.13 0.27 4.83
N ARG A 146 -8.86 0.22 4.43
CA ARG A 146 -8.21 1.23 3.62
C ARG A 146 -7.97 0.72 2.20
N ASP A 147 -7.36 1.55 1.37
CA ASP A 147 -6.95 1.15 0.03
C ASP A 147 -6.02 -0.06 0.05
N GLN A 148 -6.27 -1.03 -0.84
CA GLN A 148 -5.55 -2.30 -0.93
C GLN A 148 -4.64 -2.37 -2.17
N THR A 149 -4.23 -1.23 -2.74
CA THR A 149 -3.34 -1.19 -3.91
C THR A 149 -2.02 -1.89 -3.62
N GLU A 150 -1.34 -1.54 -2.53
CA GLU A 150 -0.06 -2.15 -2.16
C GLU A 150 -0.20 -3.65 -1.82
N THR A 151 -1.35 -4.05 -1.25
CA THR A 151 -1.64 -5.47 -1.00
C THR A 151 -1.74 -6.26 -2.30
N ARG A 152 -2.40 -5.72 -3.33
CA ARG A 152 -2.50 -6.36 -4.66
C ARG A 152 -1.15 -6.41 -5.36
N GLU A 153 -0.36 -5.34 -5.26
CA GLU A 153 1.00 -5.32 -5.81
C GLU A 153 1.90 -6.35 -5.13
N ALA A 154 1.83 -6.48 -3.79
CA ALA A 154 2.59 -7.51 -3.07
C ALA A 154 2.22 -8.92 -3.55
N ILE A 155 0.92 -9.24 -3.68
CA ILE A 155 0.45 -10.53 -4.21
C ILE A 155 1.05 -10.77 -5.60
N ARG A 156 0.97 -9.78 -6.49
CA ARG A 156 1.49 -9.89 -7.84
C ARG A 156 2.99 -10.19 -7.87
N GLU A 157 3.77 -9.49 -7.04
CA GLU A 157 5.22 -9.70 -6.99
C GLU A 157 5.58 -11.06 -6.34
N PHE A 158 4.79 -11.57 -5.38
CA PHE A 158 4.92 -12.93 -4.87
C PHE A 158 4.57 -13.98 -5.93
N ASP A 159 3.50 -13.79 -6.71
CA ASP A 159 3.15 -14.69 -7.81
C ASP A 159 4.28 -14.79 -8.84
N ILE A 160 4.88 -13.64 -9.23
CA ILE A 160 6.06 -13.60 -10.10
C ILE A 160 7.25 -14.35 -9.47
N PHE A 161 7.46 -14.20 -8.15
CA PHE A 161 8.51 -14.92 -7.44
C PHE A 161 8.30 -16.43 -7.52
N PHE A 162 7.10 -16.94 -7.25
CA PHE A 162 6.81 -18.38 -7.31
C PHE A 162 6.91 -18.95 -8.71
N GLU A 163 6.52 -18.19 -9.73
CA GLU A 163 6.60 -18.59 -11.12
C GLU A 163 8.06 -18.65 -11.61
N ARG A 164 8.84 -17.59 -11.36
CA ARG A 164 10.20 -17.48 -11.90
C ARG A 164 11.26 -18.21 -11.09
N TYR A 165 11.05 -18.36 -9.78
CA TYR A 165 12.04 -18.92 -8.86
C TYR A 165 11.50 -20.08 -8.01
N PRO A 166 10.93 -21.13 -8.64
CA PRO A 166 10.24 -22.22 -7.92
C PRO A 166 11.16 -22.98 -6.94
N ASN A 167 12.47 -22.97 -7.18
CA ASN A 167 13.48 -23.68 -6.37
C ASN A 167 14.25 -22.74 -5.41
N SER A 168 13.82 -21.49 -5.22
CA SER A 168 14.47 -20.57 -4.31
C SER A 168 14.38 -21.06 -2.86
N LYS A 169 15.48 -20.89 -2.12
CA LYS A 169 15.51 -21.16 -0.68
C LYS A 169 14.61 -20.23 0.13
N LEU A 170 14.21 -19.10 -0.45
CA LEU A 170 13.32 -18.13 0.18
C LEU A 170 11.84 -18.51 0.03
N ARG A 171 11.52 -19.57 -0.74
CA ARG A 171 10.16 -19.97 -1.04
C ARG A 171 9.29 -20.19 0.22
N PRO A 172 9.73 -20.92 1.27
CA PRO A 172 8.89 -21.12 2.45
C PRO A 172 8.57 -19.83 3.19
N GLU A 173 9.53 -18.90 3.24
CA GLU A 173 9.32 -17.58 3.84
C GLU A 173 8.37 -16.72 2.99
N ALA A 174 8.55 -16.74 1.67
CA ALA A 174 7.68 -16.04 0.73
C ALA A 174 6.24 -16.56 0.78
N GLU A 175 6.02 -17.88 0.88
CA GLU A 175 4.69 -18.48 1.02
C GLU A 175 3.96 -18.02 2.29
N LYS A 176 4.70 -17.84 3.38
CA LYS A 176 4.15 -17.28 4.62
C LYS A 176 3.65 -15.85 4.43
N PHE A 177 4.48 -14.96 3.88
CA PHE A 177 4.11 -13.56 3.69
C PHE A 177 3.05 -13.39 2.58
N ASP A 178 3.07 -14.23 1.54
CA ASP A 178 2.01 -14.28 0.54
C ASP A 178 0.67 -14.65 1.18
N ARG A 179 0.65 -15.67 2.07
CA ARG A 179 -0.59 -16.05 2.78
C ARG A 179 -1.13 -14.88 3.61
N GLU A 180 -0.27 -14.22 4.38
CA GLU A 180 -0.66 -13.05 5.17
C GLU A 180 -1.19 -11.89 4.29
N THR A 181 -0.60 -11.73 3.11
CA THR A 181 -1.01 -10.70 2.14
C THR A 181 -2.38 -11.01 1.55
N ARG A 182 -2.62 -12.27 1.15
CA ARG A 182 -3.92 -12.71 0.63
C ARG A 182 -5.00 -12.66 1.70
N ASP A 183 -4.68 -13.04 2.94
CA ASP A 183 -5.60 -12.90 4.08
C ASP A 183 -5.98 -11.43 4.32
N ARG A 184 -5.04 -10.50 4.16
CA ARG A 184 -5.31 -9.05 4.26
C ARG A 184 -6.31 -8.58 3.21
N LEU A 185 -6.14 -9.02 1.96
CA LEU A 185 -7.06 -8.67 0.87
C LEU A 185 -8.44 -9.28 1.09
N SER A 186 -8.48 -10.58 1.44
CA SER A 186 -9.72 -11.30 1.72
C SER A 186 -10.47 -10.73 2.92
N GLU A 187 -9.75 -10.34 3.98
CA GLU A 187 -10.32 -9.65 5.13
C GLU A 187 -10.96 -8.31 4.73
N SER A 188 -10.34 -7.56 3.80
CA SER A 188 -10.94 -6.31 3.28
C SER A 188 -12.28 -6.56 2.60
N GLU A 189 -12.36 -7.55 1.72
CA GLU A 189 -13.59 -7.91 1.01
C GLU A 189 -14.65 -8.51 1.96
N TYR A 190 -14.23 -9.34 2.92
CA TYR A 190 -15.10 -9.87 3.96
C TYR A 190 -15.76 -8.76 4.79
N ARG A 191 -15.01 -7.73 5.17
CA ARG A 191 -15.57 -6.58 5.92
C ARG A 191 -16.59 -5.80 5.12
N VAL A 192 -16.44 -5.70 3.81
CA VAL A 192 -17.47 -5.14 2.94
C VAL A 192 -18.75 -5.99 2.98
N GLY A 193 -18.58 -7.33 2.92
CA GLY A 193 -19.70 -8.26 3.09
C GLY A 193 -20.43 -8.09 4.43
N LEU A 194 -19.67 -7.99 5.53
CA LEU A 194 -20.21 -7.73 6.87
C LEU A 194 -20.95 -6.40 6.97
N PHE A 195 -20.44 -5.36 6.33
CA PHE A 195 -21.12 -4.06 6.29
C PHE A 195 -22.51 -4.21 5.65
N TYR A 196 -22.61 -4.86 4.50
CA TYR A 196 -23.90 -5.12 3.85
C TYR A 196 -24.82 -6.03 4.67
N HIS A 197 -24.26 -7.06 5.34
CA HIS A 197 -25.01 -7.94 6.22
C HIS A 197 -25.63 -7.17 7.39
N ARG A 198 -24.85 -6.31 8.07
CA ARG A 198 -25.33 -5.45 9.18
C ARG A 198 -26.37 -4.43 8.70
N ALA A 199 -26.21 -3.91 7.49
CA ALA A 199 -27.18 -3.02 6.84
C ALA A 199 -28.43 -3.75 6.36
N ARG A 200 -28.52 -5.08 6.55
CA ARG A 200 -29.60 -5.97 6.08
C ARG A 200 -29.78 -5.98 4.56
N TRP A 201 -28.76 -5.57 3.82
CA TRP A 201 -28.75 -5.72 2.37
C TRP A 201 -28.11 -7.05 2.00
N TYR A 202 -28.87 -8.12 2.29
CA TYR A 202 -28.40 -9.51 2.15
C TYR A 202 -27.96 -9.89 0.73
N PRO A 203 -28.59 -9.43 -0.37
CA PRO A 203 -28.10 -9.74 -1.72
C PRO A 203 -26.65 -9.31 -1.93
N GLY A 204 -26.30 -8.09 -1.52
CA GLY A 204 -24.94 -7.58 -1.60
C GLY A 204 -23.96 -8.31 -0.68
N ALA A 205 -24.41 -8.68 0.53
CA ALA A 205 -23.62 -9.49 1.46
C ALA A 205 -23.28 -10.87 0.86
N ILE A 206 -24.27 -11.56 0.30
CA ILE A 206 -24.12 -12.88 -0.35
C ILE A 206 -23.09 -12.78 -1.47
N ASP A 207 -23.22 -11.80 -2.37
CA ASP A 207 -22.29 -11.62 -3.49
C ASP A 207 -20.85 -11.43 -3.00
N ARG A 208 -20.63 -10.59 -2.00
CA ARG A 208 -19.30 -10.34 -1.43
C ARG A 208 -18.70 -11.58 -0.76
N PHE A 209 -19.47 -12.27 0.07
CA PHE A 209 -18.99 -13.48 0.73
C PHE A 209 -18.66 -14.59 -0.27
N GLN A 210 -19.49 -14.78 -1.30
CA GLN A 210 -19.21 -15.74 -2.37
C GLN A 210 -17.94 -15.36 -3.15
N GLN A 211 -17.71 -14.09 -3.41
CA GLN A 211 -16.48 -13.62 -4.06
C GLN A 211 -15.24 -13.91 -3.19
N VAL A 212 -15.31 -13.69 -1.87
CA VAL A 212 -14.19 -14.03 -0.97
C VAL A 212 -13.85 -15.52 -1.08
N LEU A 213 -14.83 -16.41 -0.94
CA LEU A 213 -14.61 -17.87 -1.00
C LEU A 213 -14.11 -18.33 -2.37
N LYS A 214 -14.53 -17.66 -3.45
CA LYS A 214 -14.09 -17.96 -4.82
C LYS A 214 -12.66 -17.50 -5.07
N ASN A 215 -12.32 -16.28 -4.64
CA ASN A 215 -11.04 -15.65 -4.94
C ASN A 215 -9.92 -16.17 -4.03
N ASP A 216 -10.26 -16.53 -2.80
CA ASP A 216 -9.32 -17.08 -1.83
C ASP A 216 -9.91 -18.27 -1.05
N PRO A 217 -9.90 -19.47 -1.64
CA PRO A 217 -10.39 -20.68 -0.97
C PRO A 217 -9.61 -21.08 0.29
N LYS A 218 -8.44 -20.44 0.52
CA LYS A 218 -7.57 -20.68 1.68
C LYS A 218 -7.61 -19.54 2.70
N PHE A 219 -8.55 -18.61 2.58
CA PHE A 219 -8.70 -17.51 3.54
C PHE A 219 -8.80 -18.07 4.97
N THR A 220 -7.98 -17.51 5.87
CA THR A 220 -7.88 -18.03 7.24
C THR A 220 -9.21 -17.95 8.00
N ASN A 221 -9.97 -16.85 7.83
CA ASN A 221 -11.26 -16.64 8.52
C ASN A 221 -12.47 -17.02 7.65
N ARG A 222 -12.34 -18.06 6.81
CA ARG A 222 -13.47 -18.48 5.96
C ARG A 222 -14.61 -19.14 6.74
N ASP A 223 -14.39 -19.60 7.97
CA ASP A 223 -15.44 -20.03 8.88
C ASP A 223 -16.47 -18.93 9.13
N ALA A 224 -16.01 -17.72 9.45
CA ALA A 224 -16.87 -16.55 9.56
C ALA A 224 -17.61 -16.24 8.26
N VAL A 225 -16.93 -16.38 7.11
CA VAL A 225 -17.57 -16.17 5.80
C VAL A 225 -18.66 -17.18 5.55
N TYR A 226 -18.43 -18.48 5.81
CA TYR A 226 -19.45 -19.53 5.69
C TYR A 226 -20.65 -19.25 6.58
N PHE A 227 -20.41 -18.83 7.83
CA PHE A 227 -21.48 -18.55 8.78
C PHE A 227 -22.35 -17.37 8.31
N TYR A 228 -21.76 -16.18 8.07
CA TYR A 228 -22.53 -14.99 7.68
C TYR A 228 -23.15 -15.10 6.29
N LEU A 229 -22.53 -15.84 5.36
CA LEU A 229 -23.14 -16.18 4.07
C LEU A 229 -24.41 -16.99 4.30
N SER A 230 -24.35 -18.00 5.19
CA SER A 230 -25.49 -18.87 5.50
C SER A 230 -26.63 -18.10 6.17
N GLU A 231 -26.33 -17.25 7.14
CA GLU A 231 -27.33 -16.36 7.73
C GLU A 231 -28.01 -15.49 6.66
N ALA A 232 -27.23 -14.85 5.79
CA ALA A 232 -27.77 -14.01 4.72
C ALA A 232 -28.68 -14.80 3.76
N LEU A 233 -28.27 -16.02 3.39
CA LEU A 233 -29.07 -16.93 2.55
C LEU A 233 -30.39 -17.31 3.22
N VAL A 234 -30.39 -17.65 4.50
CA VAL A 234 -31.61 -17.93 5.27
C VAL A 234 -32.52 -16.71 5.32
N LYS A 235 -31.98 -15.51 5.57
CA LYS A 235 -32.75 -14.24 5.55
C LYS A 235 -33.38 -13.95 4.18
N MET A 236 -32.78 -14.46 3.11
CA MET A 236 -33.30 -14.36 1.73
C MET A 236 -34.24 -15.53 1.35
N ASN A 237 -34.65 -16.37 2.32
CA ASN A 237 -35.47 -17.55 2.09
C ASN A 237 -34.81 -18.58 1.12
N ARG A 238 -33.50 -18.73 1.20
CA ARG A 238 -32.66 -19.64 0.39
C ARG A 238 -31.92 -20.67 1.29
N PRO A 239 -32.62 -21.38 2.21
CA PRO A 239 -31.96 -22.25 3.18
C PRO A 239 -31.22 -23.43 2.53
N ALA A 240 -31.68 -23.89 1.37
CA ALA A 240 -31.06 -25.00 0.64
C ALA A 240 -29.60 -24.67 0.22
N GLU A 241 -29.28 -23.41 -0.02
CA GLU A 241 -27.93 -22.97 -0.35
C GLU A 241 -27.08 -22.71 0.89
N ALA A 242 -27.69 -22.44 2.04
CA ALA A 242 -27.00 -22.27 3.31
C ALA A 242 -26.45 -23.59 3.87
N VAL A 243 -27.19 -24.70 3.72
CA VAL A 243 -26.79 -26.00 4.25
C VAL A 243 -25.38 -26.42 3.84
N PRO A 244 -24.97 -26.40 2.55
CA PRO A 244 -23.63 -26.81 2.17
C PRO A 244 -22.54 -25.89 2.74
N GLN A 245 -22.82 -24.61 2.97
CA GLN A 245 -21.86 -23.70 3.58
C GLN A 245 -21.65 -23.98 5.06
N LEU A 246 -22.73 -24.18 5.80
CA LEU A 246 -22.68 -24.57 7.21
C LEU A 246 -22.04 -25.95 7.41
N THR A 247 -22.30 -26.89 6.51
CA THR A 247 -21.65 -28.21 6.54
C THR A 247 -20.14 -28.07 6.39
N LYS A 248 -19.67 -27.28 5.42
CA LYS A 248 -18.23 -26.99 5.26
C LYS A 248 -17.62 -26.35 6.51
N LEU A 249 -18.33 -25.40 7.14
CA LEU A 249 -17.85 -24.80 8.38
C LEU A 249 -17.60 -25.86 9.44
N VAL A 250 -18.58 -26.75 9.66
CA VAL A 250 -18.50 -27.80 10.69
C VAL A 250 -17.45 -28.87 10.36
N GLU A 251 -17.27 -29.21 9.07
CA GLU A 251 -16.33 -30.25 8.63
C GLU A 251 -14.88 -29.75 8.54
N GLU A 252 -14.68 -28.50 8.13
CA GLU A 252 -13.34 -27.95 7.91
C GLU A 252 -12.71 -27.31 9.15
N PHE A 253 -13.52 -26.95 10.15
CA PHE A 253 -13.05 -26.22 11.34
C PHE A 253 -13.41 -26.98 12.62
N GLU A 254 -12.39 -27.58 13.25
CA GLU A 254 -12.56 -28.25 14.56
C GLU A 254 -12.72 -27.23 15.69
N VAL A 255 -12.16 -26.04 15.51
CA VAL A 255 -12.20 -24.94 16.48
C VAL A 255 -12.62 -23.66 15.75
N SER A 256 -13.85 -23.23 15.97
CA SER A 256 -14.37 -21.94 15.46
C SER A 256 -15.41 -21.42 16.44
N GLU A 257 -15.44 -20.11 16.64
CA GLU A 257 -16.46 -19.45 17.46
C GLU A 257 -17.87 -19.59 16.88
N PHE A 258 -18.01 -19.97 15.61
CA PHE A 258 -19.28 -20.09 14.90
C PHE A 258 -19.87 -21.51 14.92
N LEU A 259 -19.19 -22.53 15.50
CA LEU A 259 -19.63 -23.92 15.44
C LEU A 259 -21.00 -24.14 16.09
N ASP A 260 -21.20 -23.61 17.30
CA ASP A 260 -22.45 -23.78 18.03
C ASP A 260 -23.62 -23.12 17.29
N ASP A 261 -23.42 -21.92 16.79
CA ASP A 261 -24.45 -21.20 16.02
C ASP A 261 -24.70 -21.86 14.66
N ALA A 262 -23.68 -22.43 14.01
CA ALA A 262 -23.82 -23.18 12.77
C ALA A 262 -24.66 -24.47 12.98
N HIS A 263 -24.41 -25.23 14.04
CA HIS A 263 -25.21 -26.40 14.39
C HIS A 263 -26.66 -26.05 14.70
N LYS A 264 -26.88 -24.96 15.43
CA LYS A 264 -28.23 -24.46 15.72
C LYS A 264 -28.97 -24.08 14.44
N LEU A 265 -28.31 -23.30 13.57
CA LEU A 265 -28.91 -22.87 12.30
C LEU A 265 -29.19 -24.04 11.36
N LEU A 266 -28.31 -25.05 11.29
CA LEU A 266 -28.56 -26.32 10.56
C LEU A 266 -29.79 -27.06 11.09
N THR A 267 -29.96 -27.10 12.41
CA THR A 267 -31.11 -27.75 13.06
C THR A 267 -32.40 -26.98 12.77
N GLU A 268 -32.36 -25.65 12.84
CA GLU A 268 -33.51 -24.80 12.49
C GLU A 268 -33.95 -25.00 11.03
N ILE A 269 -32.98 -25.05 10.10
CA ILE A 269 -33.27 -25.28 8.67
C ILE A 269 -33.90 -26.66 8.46
N LYS A 270 -33.40 -27.71 9.12
CA LYS A 270 -33.93 -29.08 9.00
C LYS A 270 -35.35 -29.22 9.57
N ASN A 271 -35.65 -28.48 10.63
CA ASN A 271 -36.93 -28.52 11.32
C ASN A 271 -37.94 -27.51 10.74
N ALA A 272 -37.55 -26.63 9.86
CA ALA A 272 -38.42 -25.67 9.21
C ALA A 272 -39.44 -26.46 8.32
N PRO A 273 -40.75 -26.17 8.39
CA PRO A 273 -41.71 -26.77 7.50
C PRO A 273 -41.34 -26.50 6.05
N VAL A 274 -41.29 -27.53 5.21
CA VAL A 274 -40.93 -27.40 3.78
C VAL A 274 -41.98 -26.50 3.13
N GLN A 275 -41.64 -25.20 2.99
CA GLN A 275 -42.40 -24.32 2.13
C GLN A 275 -42.08 -24.71 0.69
N PRO A 276 -43.09 -25.02 -0.17
CA PRO A 276 -42.83 -25.26 -1.58
C PRO A 276 -42.12 -24.03 -2.14
N ALA A 277 -41.03 -24.25 -2.87
CA ALA A 277 -40.25 -23.22 -3.51
C ALA A 277 -41.18 -22.21 -4.20
N SER A 278 -41.31 -21.02 -3.65
CA SER A 278 -41.98 -19.95 -4.35
C SER A 278 -41.16 -19.62 -5.59
N THR A 279 -41.65 -20.02 -6.74
CA THR A 279 -41.17 -19.53 -8.04
C THR A 279 -40.96 -18.02 -7.92
N PRO A 280 -39.86 -17.49 -8.38
CA PRO A 280 -39.64 -16.03 -8.41
C PRO A 280 -40.84 -15.44 -9.19
N LYS A 281 -41.72 -14.73 -8.50
CA LYS A 281 -42.66 -13.86 -9.19
C LYS A 281 -41.74 -12.86 -9.93
N ALA A 282 -41.80 -12.91 -11.24
CA ALA A 282 -41.37 -11.84 -12.08
C ALA A 282 -42.24 -10.62 -11.69
N ASP A 283 -41.77 -9.86 -10.72
CA ASP A 283 -42.36 -8.56 -10.42
C ASP A 283 -42.14 -7.69 -11.64
N GLY A 284 -43.29 -7.45 -12.28
CA GLY A 284 -43.41 -6.61 -13.46
C GLY A 284 -42.68 -5.29 -13.24
N GLU A 285 -41.90 -5.01 -14.23
CA GLU A 285 -41.36 -3.74 -14.62
C GLU A 285 -42.24 -2.56 -14.12
N LYS A 286 -41.84 -2.00 -12.99
CA LYS A 286 -42.05 -0.57 -12.73
C LYS A 286 -40.70 0.07 -12.79
N GLU A 287 -40.31 0.38 -14.00
CA GLU A 287 -39.27 1.31 -14.38
C GLU A 287 -39.47 2.63 -13.60
N LYS A 288 -38.90 2.68 -12.36
CA LYS A 288 -38.66 3.95 -11.71
C LYS A 288 -37.39 4.48 -12.30
N GLN A 289 -37.56 5.48 -13.14
CA GLN A 289 -36.52 6.30 -13.74
C GLN A 289 -35.37 6.53 -12.75
N LYS A 290 -34.22 5.96 -13.11
CA LYS A 290 -32.94 6.29 -12.57
C LYS A 290 -32.73 7.79 -12.76
N PRO A 291 -32.34 8.57 -11.74
CA PRO A 291 -31.90 9.93 -11.98
C PRO A 291 -30.73 9.87 -12.94
N GLU A 292 -30.89 10.48 -14.09
CA GLU A 292 -29.88 10.65 -15.12
C GLU A 292 -28.68 11.35 -14.47
N ALA A 293 -27.57 10.62 -14.32
CA ALA A 293 -26.32 11.21 -13.89
C ALA A 293 -25.92 12.24 -14.93
N GLU A 294 -25.98 13.50 -14.55
CA GLU A 294 -25.56 14.65 -15.34
C GLU A 294 -24.14 14.41 -15.87
N LYS A 295 -24.05 14.23 -17.20
CA LYS A 295 -22.76 14.13 -17.88
C LYS A 295 -21.98 15.40 -17.62
N PRO A 296 -20.70 15.33 -17.20
CA PRO A 296 -19.89 16.53 -17.04
C PRO A 296 -19.82 17.26 -18.38
N LYS A 297 -20.20 18.54 -18.37
CA LYS A 297 -20.07 19.45 -19.51
C LYS A 297 -18.63 19.47 -19.96
N PRO A 298 -18.34 19.42 -21.29
CA PRO A 298 -16.99 19.54 -21.77
C PRO A 298 -16.41 20.90 -21.37
N ALA A 299 -15.20 20.85 -20.79
CA ALA A 299 -14.43 22.03 -20.45
C ALA A 299 -14.27 22.92 -21.68
N LYS A 300 -14.59 24.22 -21.54
CA LYS A 300 -14.35 25.22 -22.58
C LYS A 300 -12.85 25.21 -22.91
N GLN A 301 -12.53 24.93 -24.15
CA GLN A 301 -11.19 25.08 -24.69
C GLN A 301 -10.86 26.59 -24.67
N ASP A 302 -9.81 26.95 -23.93
CA ASP A 302 -9.22 28.26 -24.01
C ASP A 302 -8.56 28.43 -25.41
N PRO A 303 -8.66 29.63 -26.01
CA PRO A 303 -8.16 29.86 -27.36
C PRO A 303 -6.64 29.75 -27.41
N ALA A 304 -6.16 29.02 -28.40
CA ALA A 304 -4.76 28.79 -28.69
C ALA A 304 -3.93 30.09 -28.70
N VAL A 305 -2.94 30.16 -27.80
CA VAL A 305 -1.91 31.18 -27.86
C VAL A 305 -0.97 30.87 -29.03
N THR A 306 -1.13 31.65 -30.10
CA THR A 306 -0.26 31.61 -31.28
C THR A 306 1.09 32.22 -30.94
N VAL A 307 2.09 31.37 -30.69
CA VAL A 307 3.49 31.81 -30.56
C VAL A 307 4.07 32.01 -31.95
N LYS A 308 4.32 33.25 -32.33
CA LYS A 308 5.10 33.63 -33.53
C LYS A 308 6.58 33.29 -33.32
N PRO A 309 7.28 32.69 -34.31
CA PRO A 309 8.70 32.48 -34.21
C PRO A 309 9.45 33.81 -34.32
N LYS A 310 10.35 34.09 -33.35
CA LYS A 310 11.31 35.15 -33.44
C LYS A 310 12.45 34.71 -34.35
N THR A 311 12.57 35.36 -35.49
CA THR A 311 13.80 35.37 -36.30
C THR A 311 14.80 36.29 -35.66
N ASN A 312 15.98 35.78 -35.35
CA ASN A 312 17.14 36.59 -34.99
C ASN A 312 17.98 36.91 -36.24
N PRO A 313 18.58 38.11 -36.34
CA PRO A 313 19.53 38.44 -37.36
C PRO A 313 20.90 37.79 -37.13
#